data_8dc28a8149eb2855f2510238078e1a36
#
_entry.id   8dc28a8149eb2855f2510238078e1a36
#
_cell.length_a   1.000
_cell.length_b   1.000
_cell.length_c   1.000
_cell.angle_alpha   90.00
_cell.angle_beta   90.00
_cell.angle_gamma   90.00
#
_symmetry.space_group_name_H-M   'P 1'
#
loop_
_entity.id
_entity.type
_entity.pdbx_description
1 polymer ?
#
loop_
_entity_poly.entity_id
_entity_poly.type
_entity_poly.pdbx_seq_one_letter_code
_entity_poly.pdbx_strand_id
1 'polypeptide(L)'
;SILSTTYAASFSKLPEEGLWWNPNESGRGWSIEIQDNIIAVTHYVYDTGARATFFTSAGPWDGLGFTGALVSSQGGQCIGCPYVAPSNTSLGNVRFSFTSPLSGSVSYPNGVTIQIQRLVYGYSSPTQALLGAWTSSYGAFGASLGEPLVLLTTFSPASIPFGIQGTVDGRSSQPAVFAPIQPGGNDIIGIVASSATFNTYYRFTRDRLNAWKGFACPYPASSTAPTTCSIPMIAHRWIGATAYRQLSEQQPGMEKQLATYMGYRNLALESLA
;
A
#
# COMPACT_ATOMS: atom_id res chain seq x y z
N SER A 1 22.92 29.92 14.42
CA SER A 1 22.14 29.56 13.26
C SER A 1 22.06 28.04 13.20
N ILE A 2 20.94 27.48 13.70
CA ILE A 2 20.63 26.03 13.61
C ILE A 2 19.95 25.85 12.25
N LEU A 3 20.66 25.21 11.33
CA LEU A 3 20.10 24.74 10.06
C LEU A 3 19.05 23.66 10.38
N SER A 4 17.76 24.02 10.28
CA SER A 4 16.68 23.04 10.22
C SER A 4 16.74 22.37 8.85
N THR A 5 17.44 21.25 8.75
CA THR A 5 17.28 20.34 7.63
C THR A 5 15.88 19.73 7.72
N THR A 6 14.96 20.23 6.92
CA THR A 6 13.70 19.54 6.63
C THR A 6 14.06 18.22 5.94
N TYR A 7 14.05 17.14 6.68
CA TYR A 7 14.03 15.78 6.13
C TYR A 7 12.69 15.61 5.41
N ALA A 8 12.63 16.00 4.14
CA ALA A 8 11.61 15.48 3.25
C ALA A 8 11.94 13.99 3.11
N ALA A 9 11.14 13.14 3.74
CA ALA A 9 11.24 11.71 3.55
C ALA A 9 11.07 11.44 2.05
N SER A 10 12.17 11.09 1.38
CA SER A 10 12.16 10.66 -0.01
C SER A 10 11.42 9.33 -0.03
N PHE A 11 10.13 9.36 -0.30
CA PHE A 11 9.31 8.15 -0.42
C PHE A 11 9.88 7.31 -1.56
N SER A 12 10.20 6.04 -1.27
CA SER A 12 10.64 5.11 -2.29
C SER A 12 9.60 5.02 -3.40
N LYS A 13 10.02 5.15 -4.64
CA LYS A 13 9.18 4.93 -5.82
C LYS A 13 9.10 3.44 -6.22
N LEU A 14 9.74 2.57 -5.44
CA LEU A 14 9.70 1.14 -5.68
C LEU A 14 8.25 0.67 -5.76
N PRO A 15 7.82 0.03 -6.86
CA PRO A 15 6.44 -0.36 -7.07
C PRO A 15 5.98 -1.37 -6.02
N GLU A 16 4.69 -1.38 -5.72
CA GLU A 16 4.09 -2.44 -4.93
C GLU A 16 3.92 -3.69 -5.80
N GLU A 17 4.29 -4.84 -5.28
CA GLU A 17 4.11 -6.14 -5.93
C GLU A 17 2.64 -6.47 -6.17
N GLY A 18 2.36 -7.28 -7.18
CA GLY A 18 1.06 -7.82 -7.52
C GLY A 18 0.55 -7.35 -8.87
N LEU A 19 -0.78 -7.27 -9.05
CA LEU A 19 -1.41 -7.00 -10.34
C LEU A 19 -1.50 -5.51 -10.64
N TRP A 20 -1.12 -5.15 -11.86
CA TRP A 20 -1.17 -3.79 -12.40
C TRP A 20 -2.00 -3.75 -13.67
N TRP A 21 -2.59 -2.61 -13.98
CA TRP A 21 -3.45 -2.44 -15.15
C TRP A 21 -3.49 -0.99 -15.65
N ASN A 22 -4.06 -0.79 -16.82
CA ASN A 22 -4.51 0.52 -17.26
C ASN A 22 -6.04 0.59 -17.09
N PRO A 23 -6.60 1.48 -16.27
CA PRO A 23 -8.04 1.56 -16.02
C PRO A 23 -8.87 1.92 -17.27
N ASN A 24 -8.24 2.53 -18.28
CA ASN A 24 -8.89 2.89 -19.55
C ASN A 24 -8.82 1.78 -20.61
N GLU A 25 -8.13 0.67 -20.33
CA GLU A 25 -7.85 -0.40 -21.30
C GLU A 25 -7.94 -1.76 -20.62
N SER A 26 -9.14 -2.30 -20.50
CA SER A 26 -9.32 -3.64 -19.93
C SER A 26 -8.79 -4.74 -20.86
N GLY A 27 -8.51 -5.91 -20.29
CA GLY A 27 -8.08 -7.10 -21.03
C GLY A 27 -6.58 -7.32 -21.08
N ARG A 28 -5.75 -6.36 -20.70
CA ARG A 28 -4.31 -6.53 -20.49
C ARG A 28 -3.87 -6.06 -19.13
N GLY A 29 -2.75 -6.57 -18.64
CA GLY A 29 -2.22 -6.23 -17.33
C GLY A 29 -0.82 -6.78 -17.10
N TRP A 30 -0.33 -6.57 -15.90
CA TRP A 30 1.02 -6.95 -15.50
C TRP A 30 1.00 -7.53 -14.09
N SER A 31 1.79 -8.57 -13.86
CA SER A 31 2.16 -9.00 -12.51
C SER A 31 3.59 -8.56 -12.24
N ILE A 32 3.80 -7.82 -11.18
CA ILE A 32 5.11 -7.32 -10.76
C ILE A 32 5.53 -8.07 -9.48
N GLU A 33 6.72 -8.65 -9.52
CA GLU A 33 7.39 -9.33 -8.43
C GLU A 33 8.76 -8.70 -8.20
N ILE A 34 9.19 -8.62 -6.94
CA ILE A 34 10.47 -7.99 -6.58
C ILE A 34 11.23 -8.93 -5.64
N GLN A 35 12.47 -9.23 -6.02
CA GLN A 35 13.39 -9.97 -5.17
C GLN A 35 14.72 -9.22 -5.10
N ASP A 36 15.07 -8.76 -3.90
CA ASP A 36 16.21 -7.88 -3.67
C ASP A 36 16.16 -6.65 -4.60
N ASN A 37 17.12 -6.49 -5.49
CA ASN A 37 17.19 -5.38 -6.44
C ASN A 37 16.66 -5.71 -7.84
N ILE A 38 16.04 -6.87 -8.04
CA ILE A 38 15.52 -7.31 -9.33
C ILE A 38 14.00 -7.20 -9.35
N ILE A 39 13.49 -6.55 -10.40
CA ILE A 39 12.06 -6.52 -10.71
C ILE A 39 11.82 -7.49 -11.86
N ALA A 40 10.89 -8.42 -11.67
CA ALA A 40 10.41 -9.33 -12.69
C ALA A 40 8.93 -9.04 -12.99
N VAL A 41 8.57 -9.07 -14.27
CA VAL A 41 7.22 -8.75 -14.73
C VAL A 41 6.73 -9.79 -15.73
N THR A 42 5.51 -10.27 -15.50
CA THR A 42 4.71 -10.97 -16.50
C THR A 42 3.71 -10.01 -17.12
N HIS A 43 3.71 -9.91 -18.44
CA HIS A 43 2.79 -9.09 -19.22
C HIS A 43 1.69 -9.99 -19.78
N TYR A 44 0.47 -9.78 -19.38
CA TYR A 44 -0.74 -10.41 -19.93
C TYR A 44 -1.27 -9.56 -21.05
N VAL A 45 -1.20 -10.07 -22.29
CA VAL A 45 -1.53 -9.33 -23.50
C VAL A 45 -2.24 -10.22 -24.51
N TYR A 46 -2.59 -9.66 -25.66
CA TYR A 46 -3.08 -10.41 -26.81
C TYR A 46 -2.07 -10.28 -27.95
N ASP A 47 -1.97 -11.35 -28.78
CA ASP A 47 -1.23 -11.31 -30.01
C ASP A 47 -2.04 -10.59 -31.11
N THR A 48 -1.45 -10.43 -32.29
CA THR A 48 -2.10 -9.80 -33.44
C THR A 48 -3.34 -10.56 -33.95
N GLY A 49 -3.48 -11.82 -33.57
CA GLY A 49 -4.66 -12.67 -33.84
C GLY A 49 -5.69 -12.62 -32.73
N ALA A 50 -5.59 -11.68 -31.77
CA ALA A 50 -6.45 -11.53 -30.61
C ALA A 50 -6.48 -12.76 -29.67
N ARG A 51 -5.44 -13.57 -29.66
CA ARG A 51 -5.31 -14.70 -28.74
C ARG A 51 -4.55 -14.24 -27.50
N ALA A 52 -5.04 -14.63 -26.32
CA ALA A 52 -4.36 -14.34 -25.06
C ALA A 52 -2.96 -14.97 -25.05
N THR A 53 -1.97 -14.19 -24.65
CA THR A 53 -0.59 -14.60 -24.54
C THR A 53 0.10 -13.89 -23.38
N PHE A 54 1.33 -14.22 -23.10
CA PHE A 54 2.12 -13.52 -22.10
C PHE A 54 3.54 -13.28 -22.61
N PHE A 55 4.16 -12.24 -22.10
CA PHE A 55 5.60 -11.99 -22.20
C PHE A 55 6.17 -11.86 -20.80
N THR A 56 7.48 -12.00 -20.70
CA THR A 56 8.21 -11.75 -19.44
C THR A 56 9.29 -10.72 -19.64
N SER A 57 9.62 -9.99 -18.60
CA SER A 57 10.79 -9.10 -18.57
C SER A 57 11.33 -9.02 -17.14
N ALA A 58 12.63 -8.79 -17.01
CA ALA A 58 13.25 -8.55 -15.71
C ALA A 58 14.46 -7.63 -15.84
N GLY A 59 14.79 -6.93 -14.76
CA GLY A 59 15.97 -6.08 -14.70
C GLY A 59 16.18 -5.49 -13.31
N PRO A 60 17.36 -4.93 -13.06
CA PRO A 60 17.67 -4.28 -11.78
C PRO A 60 16.90 -2.96 -11.62
N TRP A 61 16.48 -2.70 -10.39
CA TRP A 61 15.93 -1.40 -9.99
C TRP A 61 17.00 -0.30 -10.09
N ASP A 62 16.72 0.79 -10.77
CA ASP A 62 17.64 1.92 -10.99
C ASP A 62 17.24 3.20 -10.21
N GLY A 63 16.32 3.08 -9.27
CA GLY A 63 15.77 4.23 -8.49
C GLY A 63 14.50 4.85 -9.08
N LEU A 64 14.19 4.58 -10.35
CA LEU A 64 13.00 5.07 -11.05
C LEU A 64 12.18 3.96 -11.71
N GLY A 65 12.80 2.80 -11.96
CA GLY A 65 12.20 1.68 -12.66
C GLY A 65 13.22 0.62 -13.03
N PHE A 66 13.01 -0.05 -14.15
CA PHE A 66 14.00 -0.96 -14.72
C PHE A 66 13.88 -1.01 -16.25
N THR A 67 14.96 -1.41 -16.91
CA THR A 67 14.97 -1.77 -18.33
C THR A 67 15.37 -3.25 -18.44
N GLY A 68 14.63 -4.02 -19.23
CA GLY A 68 14.92 -5.43 -19.44
C GLY A 68 14.45 -5.91 -20.80
N ALA A 69 14.95 -7.09 -21.24
CA ALA A 69 14.47 -7.71 -22.46
C ALA A 69 13.00 -8.12 -22.31
N LEU A 70 12.19 -7.80 -23.32
CA LEU A 70 10.84 -8.33 -23.45
C LEU A 70 10.92 -9.70 -24.14
N VAL A 71 10.62 -10.76 -23.42
CA VAL A 71 10.81 -12.16 -23.88
C VAL A 71 9.46 -12.79 -24.20
N SER A 72 9.36 -13.34 -25.39
CA SER A 72 8.27 -14.23 -25.81
C SER A 72 8.72 -15.70 -25.69
N SER A 73 7.89 -16.53 -25.06
CA SER A 73 8.12 -17.96 -24.88
C SER A 73 7.10 -18.77 -25.67
N GLN A 74 7.55 -19.80 -26.40
CA GLN A 74 6.69 -20.65 -27.23
C GLN A 74 7.10 -22.12 -27.10
N GLY A 75 6.19 -23.04 -27.42
CA GLY A 75 6.47 -24.47 -27.57
C GLY A 75 6.65 -25.23 -26.24
N GLY A 76 6.27 -24.62 -25.10
CA GLY A 76 6.28 -25.30 -23.80
C GLY A 76 5.18 -26.38 -23.69
N GLN A 77 5.18 -27.08 -22.56
CA GLN A 77 4.21 -28.15 -22.29
C GLN A 77 2.83 -27.59 -21.90
N CYS A 78 1.77 -28.34 -22.23
CA CYS A 78 0.43 -28.09 -21.71
C CYS A 78 0.29 -28.58 -20.26
N ILE A 79 -0.79 -28.14 -19.56
CA ILE A 79 -1.11 -28.64 -18.22
C ILE A 79 -1.37 -30.16 -18.30
N GLY A 80 -0.56 -30.92 -17.55
CA GLY A 80 -0.66 -32.39 -17.53
C GLY A 80 0.09 -33.10 -18.66
N CYS A 81 0.73 -32.37 -19.59
CA CYS A 81 1.61 -32.96 -20.61
C CYS A 81 3.03 -33.19 -20.08
N PRO A 82 3.81 -34.12 -20.71
CA PRO A 82 5.24 -34.24 -20.45
C PRO A 82 5.97 -32.89 -20.65
N TYR A 83 7.07 -32.72 -19.92
CA TYR A 83 7.89 -31.52 -20.03
C TYR A 83 8.43 -31.32 -21.45
N VAL A 84 8.26 -30.12 -21.98
CA VAL A 84 8.89 -29.64 -23.23
C VAL A 84 9.52 -28.28 -22.95
N ALA A 85 10.81 -28.16 -23.21
CA ALA A 85 11.52 -26.89 -23.03
C ALA A 85 10.99 -25.83 -24.00
N PRO A 86 10.56 -24.63 -23.51
CA PRO A 86 10.12 -23.56 -24.40
C PRO A 86 11.31 -22.95 -25.18
N SER A 87 11.03 -22.41 -26.34
CA SER A 87 11.94 -21.50 -27.05
C SER A 87 11.64 -20.07 -26.68
N ASN A 88 12.69 -19.30 -26.38
CA ASN A 88 12.58 -17.90 -25.96
C ASN A 88 13.14 -16.97 -27.04
N THR A 89 12.40 -15.90 -27.35
CA THR A 89 12.82 -14.88 -28.33
C THR A 89 12.73 -13.50 -27.66
N SER A 90 13.81 -12.72 -27.76
CA SER A 90 13.76 -11.31 -27.33
C SER A 90 13.07 -10.45 -28.39
N LEU A 91 12.11 -9.65 -27.97
CA LEU A 91 11.38 -8.70 -28.83
C LEU A 91 11.95 -7.27 -28.72
N GLY A 92 13.08 -7.08 -28.07
CA GLY A 92 13.69 -5.80 -27.76
C GLY A 92 13.59 -5.49 -26.26
N ASN A 93 13.92 -4.25 -25.88
CA ASN A 93 13.89 -3.84 -24.47
C ASN A 93 12.57 -3.12 -24.13
N VAL A 94 12.04 -3.44 -22.97
CA VAL A 94 10.91 -2.73 -22.34
C VAL A 94 11.44 -1.89 -21.18
N ARG A 95 10.87 -0.69 -20.99
CA ARG A 95 11.17 0.18 -19.86
C ARG A 95 9.94 0.33 -18.97
N PHE A 96 10.05 0.01 -17.69
CA PHE A 96 9.11 0.41 -16.64
C PHE A 96 9.65 1.63 -15.92
N SER A 97 8.77 2.61 -15.66
CA SER A 97 9.08 3.81 -14.88
C SER A 97 7.97 4.07 -13.88
N PHE A 98 8.31 4.29 -12.61
CA PHE A 98 7.34 4.46 -11.54
C PHE A 98 7.41 5.88 -10.97
N THR A 99 6.25 6.50 -10.83
CA THR A 99 6.07 7.82 -10.21
C THR A 99 5.74 7.70 -8.73
N SER A 100 5.15 6.57 -8.34
CA SER A 100 4.85 6.18 -6.96
C SER A 100 4.80 4.65 -6.83
N PRO A 101 4.72 4.09 -5.61
CA PRO A 101 4.48 2.66 -5.44
C PRO A 101 3.20 2.12 -6.10
N LEU A 102 2.27 2.98 -6.47
CA LEU A 102 0.96 2.60 -7.02
C LEU A 102 0.73 3.06 -8.47
N SER A 103 1.65 3.80 -9.07
CA SER A 103 1.49 4.36 -10.42
C SER A 103 2.81 4.42 -11.19
N GLY A 104 2.71 4.25 -12.50
CA GLY A 104 3.87 4.25 -13.39
C GLY A 104 3.48 4.16 -14.86
N SER A 105 4.45 3.84 -15.68
CA SER A 105 4.28 3.61 -17.12
C SER A 105 5.16 2.48 -17.62
N VAL A 106 4.76 1.87 -18.71
CA VAL A 106 5.54 0.88 -19.45
C VAL A 106 5.73 1.37 -20.89
N SER A 107 6.98 1.41 -21.36
CA SER A 107 7.34 1.75 -22.73
C SER A 107 7.89 0.52 -23.44
N TYR A 108 7.26 0.15 -24.54
CA TYR A 108 7.58 -1.04 -25.34
C TYR A 108 8.57 -0.74 -26.48
N PRO A 109 9.23 -1.76 -27.03
CA PRO A 109 10.22 -1.59 -28.11
C PRO A 109 9.65 -0.94 -29.38
N ASN A 110 8.35 -1.04 -29.62
CA ASN A 110 7.64 -0.42 -30.74
C ASN A 110 7.29 1.06 -30.53
N GLY A 111 7.78 1.69 -29.44
CA GLY A 111 7.54 3.09 -29.12
C GLY A 111 6.22 3.37 -28.36
N VAL A 112 5.39 2.37 -28.15
CA VAL A 112 4.13 2.52 -27.39
C VAL A 112 4.44 2.68 -25.90
N THR A 113 3.86 3.71 -25.26
CA THR A 113 3.93 3.91 -23.82
C THR A 113 2.51 3.88 -23.23
N ILE A 114 2.36 3.11 -22.16
CA ILE A 114 1.08 2.87 -21.48
C ILE A 114 1.20 3.30 -20.02
N GLN A 115 0.25 4.09 -19.55
CA GLN A 115 0.12 4.41 -18.13
C GLN A 115 -0.44 3.22 -17.38
N ILE A 116 0.16 2.89 -16.25
CA ILE A 116 -0.26 1.75 -15.43
C ILE A 116 -0.42 2.16 -13.98
N GLN A 117 -1.34 1.49 -13.30
CA GLN A 117 -1.52 1.63 -11.86
C GLN A 117 -1.74 0.28 -11.19
N ARG A 118 -1.47 0.23 -9.89
CA ARG A 118 -1.74 -0.95 -9.06
C ARG A 118 -3.23 -1.30 -9.13
N LEU A 119 -3.56 -2.53 -9.51
CA LEU A 119 -4.94 -3.00 -9.54
C LEU A 119 -5.47 -3.20 -8.12
N VAL A 120 -6.56 -2.52 -7.79
CA VAL A 120 -7.30 -2.67 -6.54
C VAL A 120 -8.61 -3.39 -6.84
N TYR A 121 -8.71 -4.64 -6.43
CA TYR A 121 -9.91 -5.47 -6.66
C TYR A 121 -10.60 -5.93 -5.37
N GLY A 122 -9.92 -5.80 -4.22
CA GLY A 122 -10.45 -6.21 -2.91
C GLY A 122 -11.32 -5.16 -2.21
N TYR A 123 -11.42 -3.94 -2.78
CA TYR A 123 -12.13 -2.82 -2.18
C TYR A 123 -12.94 -2.07 -3.24
N SER A 124 -14.19 -1.74 -2.93
CA SER A 124 -15.07 -1.01 -3.85
C SER A 124 -14.79 0.51 -3.90
N SER A 125 -14.00 1.02 -2.96
CA SER A 125 -13.58 2.44 -2.94
C SER A 125 -12.26 2.63 -2.19
N PRO A 126 -11.53 3.74 -2.42
CA PRO A 126 -10.36 4.11 -1.63
C PRO A 126 -10.63 4.18 -0.12
N THR A 127 -11.83 4.60 0.26
CA THR A 127 -12.25 4.67 1.67
C THR A 127 -12.38 3.29 2.29
N GLN A 128 -12.93 2.31 1.58
CA GLN A 128 -12.98 0.93 2.07
C GLN A 128 -11.62 0.28 2.20
N ALA A 129 -10.64 0.72 1.41
CA ALA A 129 -9.25 0.27 1.56
C ALA A 129 -8.61 0.68 2.90
N LEU A 130 -9.21 1.61 3.65
CA LEU A 130 -8.75 2.00 4.98
C LEU A 130 -9.28 1.08 6.09
N LEU A 131 -10.33 0.29 5.82
CA LEU A 131 -10.91 -0.60 6.82
C LEU A 131 -9.97 -1.75 7.15
N GLY A 132 -9.88 -2.07 8.44
CA GLY A 132 -9.05 -3.13 8.97
C GLY A 132 -8.37 -2.76 10.28
N ALA A 133 -7.44 -3.59 10.70
CA ALA A 133 -6.60 -3.32 11.85
C ALA A 133 -5.20 -2.88 11.39
N TRP A 134 -4.72 -1.82 11.98
CA TRP A 134 -3.50 -1.11 11.61
C TRP A 134 -2.57 -0.97 12.82
N THR A 135 -1.28 -1.05 12.57
CA THR A 135 -0.25 -0.66 13.52
C THR A 135 0.51 0.53 12.97
N SER A 136 0.92 1.44 13.83
CA SER A 136 1.68 2.63 13.44
C SER A 136 2.99 2.72 14.23
N SER A 137 3.99 3.33 13.61
CA SER A 137 5.25 3.69 14.25
C SER A 137 5.53 5.17 14.00
N TYR A 138 6.15 5.82 14.97
CA TYR A 138 6.39 7.25 15.01
C TYR A 138 7.87 7.56 15.16
N GLY A 139 8.24 8.78 14.71
CA GLY A 139 9.59 9.30 14.82
C GLY A 139 10.51 8.84 13.68
N ALA A 140 11.76 9.30 13.73
CA ALA A 140 12.77 8.86 12.79
C ALA A 140 13.04 7.36 13.00
N PHE A 141 13.01 6.59 11.93
CA PHE A 141 13.24 5.14 11.93
C PHE A 141 12.28 4.31 12.81
N GLY A 142 11.06 4.82 13.08
CA GLY A 142 10.07 4.09 13.89
C GLY A 142 10.41 4.03 15.38
N ALA A 143 11.05 5.08 15.92
CA ALA A 143 11.53 5.14 17.30
C ALA A 143 10.47 4.92 18.39
N SER A 144 9.18 5.02 18.05
CA SER A 144 8.09 4.74 18.97
C SER A 144 6.96 4.01 18.25
N LEU A 145 6.37 3.02 18.92
CA LEU A 145 5.17 2.34 18.43
C LEU A 145 3.92 3.13 18.82
N GLY A 146 2.98 3.21 17.88
CA GLY A 146 1.63 3.69 18.15
C GLY A 146 0.71 2.57 18.60
N GLU A 147 -0.40 2.95 19.19
CA GLU A 147 -1.44 1.99 19.54
C GLU A 147 -2.10 1.42 18.28
N PRO A 148 -2.51 0.13 18.28
CA PRO A 148 -3.22 -0.47 17.17
C PRO A 148 -4.55 0.26 16.91
N LEU A 149 -4.83 0.58 15.65
CA LEU A 149 -6.08 1.17 15.19
C LEU A 149 -6.95 0.11 14.53
N VAL A 150 -8.20 0.02 14.96
CA VAL A 150 -9.20 -0.89 14.39
C VAL A 150 -10.29 -0.09 13.72
N LEU A 151 -10.29 -0.05 12.40
CA LEU A 151 -11.20 0.75 11.56
C LEU A 151 -12.18 -0.21 10.86
N LEU A 152 -13.42 -0.27 11.32
CA LEU A 152 -14.39 -1.28 10.87
C LEU A 152 -15.63 -0.72 10.17
N THR A 153 -15.88 0.58 10.27
CA THR A 153 -17.13 1.18 9.83
C THR A 153 -16.88 2.41 8.96
N THR A 154 -17.55 2.49 7.84
CA THR A 154 -17.65 3.73 7.06
C THR A 154 -18.82 4.56 7.56
N PHE A 155 -18.71 5.88 7.52
CA PHE A 155 -19.78 6.79 7.82
C PHE A 155 -19.74 7.99 6.87
N SER A 156 -20.87 8.66 6.71
CA SER A 156 -20.99 9.85 5.86
C SER A 156 -21.63 10.96 6.68
N PRO A 157 -20.85 11.73 7.46
CA PRO A 157 -21.37 12.87 8.17
C PRO A 157 -21.74 13.99 7.20
N ALA A 158 -22.67 14.85 7.60
CA ALA A 158 -23.17 15.94 6.75
C ALA A 158 -22.08 16.92 6.26
N SER A 159 -20.96 17.01 6.97
CA SER A 159 -19.84 17.92 6.70
C SER A 159 -18.65 17.28 5.98
N ILE A 160 -18.58 15.94 5.91
CA ILE A 160 -17.47 15.20 5.29
C ILE A 160 -18.09 14.08 4.46
N PRO A 161 -17.97 14.11 3.12
CA PRO A 161 -18.69 13.18 2.24
C PRO A 161 -18.31 11.71 2.43
N PHE A 162 -17.13 11.42 3.01
CA PHE A 162 -16.69 10.05 3.30
C PHE A 162 -15.81 10.04 4.52
N GLY A 163 -16.10 9.13 5.46
CA GLY A 163 -15.28 8.95 6.64
C GLY A 163 -15.22 7.49 7.08
N ILE A 164 -14.26 7.18 7.93
CA ILE A 164 -14.09 5.88 8.55
C ILE A 164 -14.04 6.09 10.03
N GLN A 165 -14.83 5.30 10.73
CA GLN A 165 -14.86 5.29 12.16
C GLN A 165 -14.32 3.97 12.69
N GLY A 166 -13.60 4.04 13.79
CA GLY A 166 -13.06 2.90 14.48
C GLY A 166 -12.67 3.24 15.91
N THR A 167 -11.83 2.43 16.47
CA THR A 167 -11.37 2.55 17.85
C THR A 167 -9.90 2.26 17.95
N VAL A 168 -9.24 2.75 18.98
CA VAL A 168 -7.90 2.33 19.38
C VAL A 168 -8.02 0.98 20.07
N ASP A 169 -7.26 -0.01 19.59
CA ASP A 169 -7.21 -1.36 20.17
C ASP A 169 -8.60 -1.98 20.45
N GLY A 170 -9.59 -1.68 19.60
CA GLY A 170 -10.96 -2.15 19.79
C GLY A 170 -11.72 -1.54 20.97
N ARG A 171 -11.16 -0.54 21.66
CA ARG A 171 -11.79 0.09 22.84
C ARG A 171 -12.76 1.18 22.43
N SER A 172 -14.01 1.05 22.81
CA SER A 172 -15.06 2.06 22.53
C SER A 172 -14.80 3.43 23.19
N SER A 173 -13.99 3.46 24.26
CA SER A 173 -13.61 4.70 24.96
C SER A 173 -12.57 5.55 24.21
N GLN A 174 -11.95 5.03 23.18
CA GLN A 174 -10.93 5.72 22.38
C GLN A 174 -11.33 5.74 20.90
N PRO A 175 -12.31 6.56 20.52
CA PRO A 175 -12.79 6.64 19.15
C PRO A 175 -11.71 7.20 18.20
N ALA A 176 -11.70 6.69 16.98
CA ALA A 176 -10.87 7.15 15.89
C ALA A 176 -11.74 7.50 14.69
N VAL A 177 -11.45 8.63 14.05
CA VAL A 177 -12.15 9.11 12.85
C VAL A 177 -11.13 9.49 11.80
N PHE A 178 -11.26 8.93 10.60
CA PHE A 178 -10.41 9.24 9.46
C PHE A 178 -11.24 9.62 8.24
N ALA A 179 -10.78 10.58 7.47
CA ALA A 179 -11.46 11.01 6.25
C ALA A 179 -10.43 11.43 5.19
N PRO A 180 -10.69 11.19 3.89
CA PRO A 180 -9.89 11.77 2.83
C PRO A 180 -10.07 13.28 2.82
N ILE A 181 -9.00 14.04 2.52
CA ILE A 181 -9.05 15.51 2.39
C ILE A 181 -9.93 15.91 1.20
N GLN A 182 -9.90 15.10 0.14
CA GLN A 182 -10.77 15.22 -1.02
C GLN A 182 -11.45 13.88 -1.33
N PRO A 183 -12.70 13.87 -1.79
CA PRO A 183 -13.40 12.65 -2.18
C PRO A 183 -12.56 11.82 -3.17
N GLY A 184 -12.29 10.56 -2.81
CA GLY A 184 -11.48 9.67 -3.65
C GLY A 184 -9.97 9.93 -3.63
N GLY A 185 -9.50 10.94 -2.88
CA GLY A 185 -8.08 11.26 -2.74
C GLY A 185 -7.31 10.26 -1.88
N ASN A 186 -5.99 10.25 -2.05
CA ASN A 186 -5.07 9.42 -1.25
C ASN A 186 -4.60 10.12 0.03
N ASP A 187 -4.81 11.44 0.14
CA ASP A 187 -4.45 12.23 1.32
C ASP A 187 -5.56 12.14 2.35
N ILE A 188 -5.21 11.74 3.55
CA ILE A 188 -6.14 11.42 4.62
C ILE A 188 -5.75 12.20 5.86
N ILE A 189 -6.77 12.72 6.54
CA ILE A 189 -6.66 13.27 7.88
C ILE A 189 -7.41 12.37 8.86
N GLY A 190 -6.95 12.35 10.10
CA GLY A 190 -7.62 11.59 11.15
C GLY A 190 -7.39 12.18 12.53
N ILE A 191 -8.31 11.91 13.41
CA ILE A 191 -8.22 12.24 14.83
C ILE A 191 -8.50 10.97 15.61
N VAL A 192 -7.63 10.69 16.55
CA VAL A 192 -7.76 9.58 17.50
C VAL A 192 -7.80 10.14 18.89
N ALA A 193 -8.83 9.81 19.68
CA ALA A 193 -8.89 10.09 21.10
C ALA A 193 -7.93 9.14 21.83
N SER A 194 -6.69 9.57 22.03
CA SER A 194 -5.63 8.74 22.63
C SER A 194 -5.80 8.60 24.16
N SER A 195 -6.41 9.59 24.80
CA SER A 195 -6.77 9.56 26.22
C SER A 195 -7.89 10.56 26.52
N ALA A 196 -8.33 10.64 27.77
CA ALA A 196 -9.31 11.65 28.21
C ALA A 196 -8.79 13.10 28.06
N THR A 197 -7.47 13.30 28.01
CA THR A 197 -6.82 14.61 28.02
C THR A 197 -6.06 14.93 26.72
N PHE A 198 -5.79 13.94 25.89
CA PHE A 198 -5.05 14.10 24.64
C PHE A 198 -5.71 13.40 23.49
N ASN A 199 -5.68 14.06 22.34
CA ASN A 199 -5.96 13.50 21.03
C ASN A 199 -4.66 13.42 20.22
N THR A 200 -4.63 12.57 19.20
CA THR A 200 -3.60 12.57 18.18
C THR A 200 -4.24 12.91 16.85
N TYR A 201 -3.73 13.94 16.21
CA TYR A 201 -4.08 14.30 14.84
C TYR A 201 -3.11 13.64 13.88
N TYR A 202 -3.63 13.10 12.80
CA TYR A 202 -2.89 12.42 11.74
C TYR A 202 -3.11 13.12 10.41
N ARG A 203 -2.04 13.26 9.65
CA ARG A 203 -2.09 13.63 8.24
C ARG A 203 -1.14 12.72 7.47
N PHE A 204 -1.68 11.90 6.59
CA PHE A 204 -0.89 10.94 5.84
C PHE A 204 -1.44 10.73 4.42
N THR A 205 -0.57 10.21 3.56
CA THR A 205 -0.88 9.80 2.20
C THR A 205 -0.76 8.29 2.12
N ARG A 206 -1.67 7.66 1.41
CA ARG A 206 -1.56 6.23 1.13
C ARG A 206 -0.34 5.99 0.25
N ASP A 207 0.65 5.32 0.81
CA ASP A 207 1.88 4.95 0.12
C ASP A 207 1.69 3.66 -0.67
N ARG A 208 1.03 2.66 -0.05
CA ARG A 208 0.73 1.33 -0.61
C ARG A 208 -0.68 0.91 -0.24
N LEU A 209 -1.18 -0.21 -0.78
CA LEU A 209 -2.50 -0.74 -0.40
C LEU A 209 -2.61 -1.01 1.10
N ASN A 210 -1.52 -1.46 1.71
CA ASN A 210 -1.44 -1.82 3.12
C ASN A 210 -0.48 -0.95 3.93
N ALA A 211 -0.07 0.22 3.41
CA ALA A 211 0.84 1.11 4.12
C ALA A 211 0.51 2.59 3.87
N TRP A 212 0.62 3.38 4.93
CA TRP A 212 0.47 4.83 4.91
C TRP A 212 1.71 5.50 5.48
N LYS A 213 2.06 6.65 4.93
CA LYS A 213 3.17 7.49 5.40
C LYS A 213 2.70 8.92 5.59
N GLY A 214 3.17 9.54 6.64
CA GLY A 214 2.80 10.92 6.93
C GLY A 214 3.34 11.42 8.26
N PHE A 215 2.49 12.16 8.97
CA PHE A 215 2.85 12.82 10.22
C PHE A 215 1.75 12.65 11.25
N ALA A 216 2.14 12.62 12.52
CA ALA A 216 1.25 12.64 13.67
C ALA A 216 1.59 13.79 14.62
N CYS A 217 0.58 14.30 15.32
CA CYS A 217 0.75 15.33 16.36
C CYS A 217 -0.17 15.03 17.53
N PRO A 218 0.33 14.73 18.71
CA PRO A 218 -0.47 14.76 19.93
C PRO A 218 -0.84 16.21 20.25
N TYR A 219 -2.07 16.43 20.73
CA TYR A 219 -2.55 17.72 21.18
C TYR A 219 -3.58 17.57 22.31
N PRO A 220 -3.73 18.57 23.20
CA PRO A 220 -4.72 18.52 24.27
C PRO A 220 -6.16 18.39 23.72
N ALA A 221 -6.96 17.50 24.29
CA ALA A 221 -8.34 17.27 23.86
C ALA A 221 -9.23 18.53 23.98
N SER A 222 -8.85 19.47 24.85
CA SER A 222 -9.51 20.78 25.02
C SER A 222 -9.12 21.82 23.95
N SER A 223 -8.19 21.52 23.09
CA SER A 223 -7.66 22.43 22.04
C SER A 223 -8.21 22.10 20.67
N THR A 224 -8.09 23.03 19.74
CA THR A 224 -8.33 22.80 18.31
C THR A 224 -7.25 21.89 17.72
N ALA A 225 -7.61 21.01 16.81
CA ALA A 225 -6.65 20.17 16.10
C ALA A 225 -5.60 21.03 15.37
N PRO A 226 -4.31 20.63 15.39
CA PRO A 226 -3.25 21.37 14.70
C PRO A 226 -3.46 21.33 13.19
N THR A 227 -3.06 22.36 12.50
CA THR A 227 -3.06 22.41 11.02
C THR A 227 -1.81 21.82 10.39
N THR A 228 -0.76 21.67 11.17
CA THR A 228 0.54 21.12 10.73
C THR A 228 1.04 20.09 11.72
N CYS A 229 1.65 19.04 11.20
CA CYS A 229 2.23 17.93 11.96
C CYS A 229 3.68 17.71 11.56
N SER A 230 4.53 17.35 12.51
CA SER A 230 5.97 17.21 12.29
C SER A 230 6.55 15.86 12.73
N ILE A 231 5.83 15.05 13.47
CA ILE A 231 6.33 13.74 13.91
C ILE A 231 6.08 12.74 12.77
N PRO A 232 7.12 12.26 12.07
CA PRO A 232 6.96 11.28 11.00
C PRO A 232 6.26 10.03 11.51
N MET A 233 5.38 9.44 10.68
CA MET A 233 4.72 8.17 10.98
C MET A 233 4.62 7.27 9.76
N ILE A 234 4.63 5.97 10.02
CA ILE A 234 4.29 4.92 9.08
C ILE A 234 3.24 4.05 9.74
N ALA A 235 2.19 3.69 9.01
CA ALA A 235 1.20 2.72 9.46
C ALA A 235 1.08 1.57 8.46
N HIS A 236 0.96 0.35 8.98
CA HIS A 236 0.79 -0.85 8.19
C HIS A 236 -0.50 -1.56 8.60
N ARG A 237 -1.29 -1.97 7.61
CA ARG A 237 -2.43 -2.85 7.84
C ARG A 237 -1.94 -4.29 7.94
N TRP A 238 -2.24 -4.94 9.05
CA TRP A 238 -1.90 -6.34 9.28
C TRP A 238 -3.04 -7.30 8.98
N ILE A 239 -4.31 -6.81 9.00
CA ILE A 239 -5.48 -7.61 8.64
C ILE A 239 -6.61 -6.71 8.10
N GLY A 240 -7.32 -7.16 7.08
CA GLY A 240 -8.50 -6.47 6.54
C GLY A 240 -9.72 -6.63 7.45
N ALA A 241 -10.70 -5.73 7.31
CA ALA A 241 -11.86 -5.68 8.19
C ALA A 241 -12.70 -6.96 8.21
N THR A 242 -12.89 -7.60 7.06
CA THR A 242 -13.65 -8.86 6.96
C THR A 242 -12.96 -9.97 7.74
N ALA A 243 -11.67 -10.18 7.53
CA ALA A 243 -10.92 -11.20 8.24
C ALA A 243 -10.79 -10.88 9.74
N TYR A 244 -10.68 -9.60 10.12
CA TYR A 244 -10.68 -9.19 11.52
C TYR A 244 -12.01 -9.56 12.22
N ARG A 245 -13.16 -9.28 11.59
CA ARG A 245 -14.47 -9.64 12.15
C ARG A 245 -14.63 -11.15 12.32
N GLN A 246 -14.27 -11.93 11.29
CA GLN A 246 -14.31 -13.40 11.36
C GLN A 246 -13.44 -13.95 12.49
N LEU A 247 -12.27 -13.37 12.69
CA LEU A 247 -11.35 -13.76 13.75
C LEU A 247 -11.95 -13.46 15.14
N SER A 248 -12.52 -12.26 15.32
CA SER A 248 -13.18 -11.85 16.57
C SER A 248 -14.38 -12.71 16.92
N GLU A 249 -15.16 -13.14 15.91
CA GLU A 249 -16.32 -14.02 16.10
C GLU A 249 -15.93 -15.44 16.46
N GLN A 250 -14.88 -15.98 15.80
CA GLN A 250 -14.43 -17.36 16.00
C GLN A 250 -13.61 -17.56 17.28
N GLN A 251 -12.85 -16.54 17.67
CA GLN A 251 -11.94 -16.60 18.81
C GLN A 251 -11.99 -15.29 19.61
N PRO A 252 -13.01 -15.06 20.43
CA PRO A 252 -13.13 -13.87 21.26
C PRO A 252 -11.88 -13.64 22.13
N GLY A 253 -11.28 -12.46 22.01
CA GLY A 253 -10.06 -12.09 22.73
C GLY A 253 -8.75 -12.34 21.98
N MET A 254 -8.77 -13.03 20.83
CA MET A 254 -7.57 -13.23 20.00
C MET A 254 -7.09 -11.91 19.39
N GLU A 255 -7.99 -10.97 19.10
CA GLU A 255 -7.64 -9.64 18.63
C GLU A 255 -6.68 -8.91 19.58
N LYS A 256 -6.86 -9.08 20.91
CA LYS A 256 -5.96 -8.55 21.93
C LYS A 256 -4.60 -9.24 21.94
N GLN A 257 -4.60 -10.57 21.79
CA GLN A 257 -3.37 -11.35 21.71
C GLN A 257 -2.57 -11.02 20.45
N LEU A 258 -3.25 -10.84 19.30
CA LEU A 258 -2.61 -10.45 18.06
C LEU A 258 -2.03 -9.02 18.13
N ALA A 259 -2.76 -8.07 18.71
CA ALA A 259 -2.25 -6.72 18.93
C ALA A 259 -1.01 -6.73 19.84
N THR A 260 -1.03 -7.54 20.89
CA THR A 260 0.10 -7.74 21.79
C THR A 260 1.28 -8.40 21.04
N TYR A 261 1.03 -9.46 20.27
CA TYR A 261 2.06 -10.16 19.50
C TYR A 261 2.72 -9.24 18.46
N MET A 262 1.94 -8.42 17.75
CA MET A 262 2.47 -7.45 16.77
C MET A 262 3.31 -6.37 17.46
N GLY A 263 2.94 -5.93 18.65
CA GLY A 263 3.74 -5.06 19.50
C GLY A 263 5.09 -5.68 19.85
N TYR A 264 5.12 -6.93 20.29
CA TYR A 264 6.36 -7.66 20.61
C TYR A 264 7.24 -7.92 19.38
N ARG A 265 6.67 -8.26 18.24
CA ARG A 265 7.43 -8.45 17.00
C ARG A 265 8.18 -7.17 16.60
N ASN A 266 7.54 -6.03 16.71
CA ASN A 266 8.18 -4.76 16.38
C ASN A 266 9.32 -4.43 17.39
N LEU A 267 9.12 -4.67 18.69
CA LEU A 267 10.17 -4.52 19.71
C LEU A 267 11.36 -5.45 19.45
N ALA A 268 11.12 -6.68 18.99
CA ALA A 268 12.19 -7.62 18.66
C ALA A 268 13.00 -7.19 17.44
N LEU A 269 12.38 -6.56 16.44
CA LEU A 269 13.07 -6.01 15.27
C LEU A 269 13.89 -4.76 15.63
N GLU A 270 13.43 -3.94 16.57
CA GLU A 270 14.18 -2.78 17.09
C GLU A 270 15.42 -3.17 17.88
N SER A 271 15.40 -4.33 18.54
CA SER A 271 16.58 -4.83 19.29
C SER A 271 17.67 -5.45 18.40
N LEU A 272 17.40 -5.63 17.12
CA LEU A 272 18.33 -6.21 16.14
C LEU A 272 18.91 -5.16 15.16
N ALA A 273 18.48 -3.91 15.25
CA ALA A 273 18.96 -2.76 14.47
C ALA A 273 19.92 -1.88 15.30
#